data_27933ee76d0ac9b2eec0d853294b68bf
#
_entry.id   27933ee76d0ac9b2eec0d853294b68bf
#
_cell.length_a   1.000
_cell.length_b   1.000
_cell.length_c   1.000
_cell.angle_alpha   90.00
_cell.angle_beta   90.00
_cell.angle_gamma   90.00
#
_symmetry.space_group_name_H-M   'P 1'
#
loop_
_entity.id
_entity.type
_entity.pdbx_description
1 polymer ?
#
loop_
_entity_poly.entity_id
_entity_poly.type
_entity_poly.pdbx_seq_one_letter_code
_entity_poly.pdbx_strand_id
1 'polypeptide(L)'
;MTAPELLGVHPWLNTAGGEPLTLEALRGRVVLVEFWTFACGNCQRTLPFLRRVHERYQPDFTVVGVHTPEFDFERSATNVERAVREHAIEYPVGLDNDYAAWDAYGNRYWPTLHLLDRTGEVRYTHIGEGDYERTESAIRALLDEADAGRSAGRR
;
A
#
# COMPACT_ATOMS: atom_id res chain seq x y z
N MET A 1 1.27 16.09 -5.27
CA MET A 1 1.93 16.10 -3.95
C MET A 1 2.79 14.84 -3.80
N THR A 2 4.04 15.03 -3.46
CA THR A 2 4.94 13.90 -3.20
C THR A 2 4.46 13.12 -1.98
N ALA A 3 4.36 11.80 -2.12
CA ALA A 3 3.93 10.97 -1.00
C ALA A 3 4.98 11.01 0.12
N PRO A 4 4.54 11.16 1.39
CA PRO A 4 5.46 11.06 2.52
C PRO A 4 6.14 9.69 2.57
N GLU A 5 7.44 9.68 2.90
CA GLU A 5 8.16 8.44 3.11
C GLU A 5 7.64 7.72 4.36
N LEU A 6 7.78 6.40 4.40
CA LEU A 6 7.25 5.55 5.47
C LEU A 6 8.22 5.49 6.68
N LEU A 7 8.55 6.65 7.20
CA LEU A 7 9.44 6.76 8.37
C LEU A 7 8.75 6.25 9.63
N GLY A 8 9.50 5.56 10.49
CA GLY A 8 8.98 5.06 11.75
C GLY A 8 8.10 3.82 11.63
N VAL A 9 7.92 3.29 10.43
CA VAL A 9 7.15 2.07 10.19
C VAL A 9 8.08 0.87 10.35
N HIS A 10 7.83 0.05 11.34
CA HIS A 10 8.56 -1.19 11.59
C HIS A 10 7.83 -2.02 12.65
N PRO A 11 8.06 -3.35 12.75
CA PRO A 11 8.83 -4.16 11.81
C PRO A 11 8.12 -4.32 10.47
N TRP A 12 8.83 -4.91 9.52
CA TRP A 12 8.31 -5.21 8.19
C TRP A 12 8.14 -6.72 8.00
N LEU A 13 7.04 -7.09 7.33
CA LEU A 13 6.71 -8.46 6.96
C LEU A 13 6.75 -8.56 5.44
N ASN A 14 7.08 -9.75 4.93
CA ASN A 14 7.15 -10.01 3.49
C ASN A 14 8.21 -9.17 2.76
N THR A 15 9.19 -8.69 3.47
CA THR A 15 10.39 -8.09 2.89
C THR A 15 11.57 -9.03 3.12
N ALA A 16 12.60 -8.93 2.27
CA ALA A 16 13.78 -9.78 2.39
C ALA A 16 14.46 -9.54 3.75
N GLY A 17 14.51 -10.58 4.59
CA GLY A 17 15.14 -10.49 5.91
C GLY A 17 14.47 -9.50 6.86
N GLY A 18 13.23 -9.08 6.59
CA GLY A 18 12.54 -8.10 7.41
C GLY A 18 13.07 -6.67 7.25
N GLU A 19 13.80 -6.42 6.18
CA GLU A 19 14.39 -5.09 5.94
C GLU A 19 13.32 -4.02 5.75
N PRO A 20 13.56 -2.79 6.27
CA PRO A 20 12.64 -1.68 6.05
C PRO A 20 12.48 -1.37 4.56
N LEU A 21 11.23 -1.19 4.15
CA LEU A 21 10.92 -0.78 2.79
C LEU A 21 10.83 0.75 2.74
N THR A 22 11.38 1.33 1.68
CA THR A 22 11.26 2.76 1.43
C THR A 22 10.54 2.98 0.11
N LEU A 23 9.79 4.07 0.02
CA LEU A 23 9.15 4.45 -1.24
C LEU A 23 10.20 4.86 -2.27
N GLU A 24 11.31 5.41 -1.83
CA GLU A 24 12.43 5.74 -2.70
C GLU A 24 12.92 4.51 -3.45
N ALA A 25 13.05 3.38 -2.76
CA ALA A 25 13.48 2.13 -3.38
C ALA A 25 12.48 1.60 -4.42
N LEU A 26 11.24 2.04 -4.34
CA LEU A 26 10.18 1.62 -5.26
C LEU A 26 9.97 2.61 -6.43
N ARG A 27 10.76 3.68 -6.50
CA ARG A 27 10.66 4.63 -7.62
C ARG A 27 10.84 3.90 -8.95
N GLY A 28 10.02 4.27 -9.92
CA GLY A 28 9.93 3.57 -11.18
C GLY A 28 8.77 2.59 -11.26
N ARG A 29 8.14 2.28 -10.13
CA ARG A 29 6.93 1.46 -10.06
C ARG A 29 5.74 2.31 -9.66
N VAL A 30 4.56 1.90 -10.09
CA VAL A 30 3.30 2.42 -9.55
C VAL A 30 3.06 1.71 -8.22
N VAL A 31 2.73 2.45 -7.16
CA VAL A 31 2.62 1.91 -5.80
C VAL A 31 1.24 2.24 -5.24
N LEU A 32 0.58 1.25 -4.68
CA LEU A 32 -0.67 1.45 -3.95
C LEU A 32 -0.38 1.25 -2.46
N VAL A 33 -0.39 2.33 -1.70
CA VAL A 33 -0.19 2.30 -0.25
C VAL A 33 -1.56 2.17 0.40
N GLU A 34 -1.76 1.06 1.11
CA GLU A 34 -3.01 0.80 1.81
C GLU A 34 -2.80 0.92 3.32
N PHE A 35 -3.58 1.78 3.96
CA PHE A 35 -3.64 1.85 5.41
C PHE A 35 -4.78 0.96 5.89
N TRP A 36 -4.46 0.01 6.76
CA TRP A 36 -5.41 -1.02 7.19
C TRP A 36 -5.15 -1.46 8.62
N THR A 37 -6.07 -2.25 9.16
CA THR A 37 -5.88 -2.95 10.43
C THR A 37 -6.66 -4.26 10.37
N PHE A 38 -6.17 -5.30 11.05
CA PHE A 38 -6.67 -6.65 10.79
C PHE A 38 -8.08 -6.93 11.32
N ALA A 39 -8.52 -6.23 12.35
CA ALA A 39 -9.86 -6.45 12.93
C ALA A 39 -10.95 -5.63 12.23
N CYS A 40 -10.60 -4.83 11.24
CA CYS A 40 -11.53 -3.98 10.51
C CYS A 40 -12.21 -4.79 9.39
N GLY A 41 -13.54 -4.91 9.44
CA GLY A 41 -14.30 -5.66 8.43
C GLY A 41 -14.16 -5.09 7.04
N ASN A 42 -14.21 -3.76 6.89
CA ASN A 42 -14.04 -3.12 5.58
C ASN A 42 -12.64 -3.38 5.02
N CYS A 43 -11.63 -3.39 5.87
CA CYS A 43 -10.26 -3.73 5.48
C CYS A 43 -10.18 -5.17 4.99
N GLN A 44 -10.76 -6.12 5.74
CA GLN A 44 -10.75 -7.53 5.36
C GLN A 44 -11.39 -7.77 4.00
N ARG A 45 -12.51 -7.09 3.73
CA ARG A 45 -13.21 -7.24 2.44
C ARG A 45 -12.44 -6.65 1.27
N THR A 46 -11.53 -5.71 1.53
CA THR A 46 -10.68 -5.09 0.51
C THR A 46 -9.49 -5.96 0.12
N LEU A 47 -9.04 -6.85 1.00
CA LEU A 47 -7.82 -7.64 0.80
C LEU A 47 -7.84 -8.51 -0.47
N PRO A 48 -8.93 -9.20 -0.84
CA PRO A 48 -8.94 -9.97 -2.08
C PRO A 48 -8.66 -9.13 -3.32
N PHE A 49 -9.20 -7.92 -3.38
CA PHE A 49 -8.92 -6.98 -4.47
C PHE A 49 -7.44 -6.61 -4.52
N LEU A 50 -6.85 -6.28 -3.36
CA LEU A 50 -5.45 -5.88 -3.28
C LEU A 50 -4.52 -7.01 -3.70
N ARG A 51 -4.80 -8.25 -3.28
CA ARG A 51 -4.02 -9.41 -3.70
C ARG A 51 -4.08 -9.60 -5.22
N ARG A 52 -5.29 -9.46 -5.78
CA ARG A 52 -5.50 -9.64 -7.23
C ARG A 52 -4.73 -8.62 -8.04
N VAL A 53 -4.80 -7.34 -7.70
CA VAL A 53 -4.10 -6.31 -8.48
C VAL A 53 -2.59 -6.39 -8.27
N HIS A 54 -2.14 -6.73 -7.08
CA HIS A 54 -0.72 -6.93 -6.81
C HIS A 54 -0.14 -8.02 -7.71
N GLU A 55 -0.80 -9.17 -7.76
CA GLU A 55 -0.37 -10.28 -8.60
C GLU A 55 -0.44 -9.93 -10.09
N ARG A 56 -1.54 -9.28 -10.51
CA ARG A 56 -1.80 -9.01 -11.93
C ARG A 56 -0.83 -8.03 -12.57
N TYR A 57 -0.40 -7.02 -11.82
CA TYR A 57 0.34 -5.88 -12.41
C TYR A 57 1.83 -5.86 -12.05
N GLN A 58 2.34 -6.87 -11.36
CA GLN A 58 3.78 -7.00 -11.14
C GLN A 58 4.52 -7.21 -12.46
N PRO A 59 5.78 -6.81 -12.56
CA PRO A 59 6.64 -6.16 -11.56
C PRO A 59 6.55 -4.62 -11.55
N ASP A 60 5.78 -4.02 -12.45
CA ASP A 60 5.69 -2.56 -12.61
C ASP A 60 4.80 -1.90 -11.56
N PHE A 61 4.16 -2.71 -10.73
CA PHE A 61 3.22 -2.28 -9.70
C PHE A 61 3.44 -3.09 -8.44
N THR A 62 3.27 -2.47 -7.29
CA THR A 62 3.25 -3.17 -6.02
C THR A 62 2.23 -2.55 -5.06
N VAL A 63 1.64 -3.40 -4.22
CA VAL A 63 0.87 -2.96 -3.07
C VAL A 63 1.80 -2.93 -1.86
N VAL A 64 1.66 -1.91 -1.03
CA VAL A 64 2.35 -1.82 0.27
C VAL A 64 1.28 -1.62 1.32
N GLY A 65 1.19 -2.56 2.26
CA GLY A 65 0.25 -2.45 3.38
C GLY A 65 0.92 -1.76 4.56
N VAL A 66 0.28 -0.72 5.07
CA VAL A 66 0.71 -0.05 6.29
C VAL A 66 -0.34 -0.34 7.36
N HIS A 67 0.03 -1.17 8.32
CA HIS A 67 -0.88 -1.61 9.37
C HIS A 67 -0.83 -0.62 10.53
N THR A 68 -1.90 0.19 10.67
CA THR A 68 -2.03 1.17 11.75
C THR A 68 -3.15 0.71 12.67
N PRO A 69 -2.86 0.46 13.97
CA PRO A 69 -3.87 -0.10 14.86
C PRO A 69 -4.96 0.91 15.22
N GLU A 70 -6.21 0.42 15.26
CA GLU A 70 -7.32 1.16 15.84
C GLU A 70 -7.46 0.84 17.34
N PHE A 71 -7.26 -0.44 17.68
CA PHE A 71 -7.39 -0.95 19.06
C PHE A 71 -6.06 -1.53 19.54
N ASP A 72 -5.88 -1.58 20.86
CA ASP A 72 -4.61 -2.02 21.46
C ASP A 72 -4.17 -3.42 21.03
N PHE A 73 -5.11 -4.37 20.91
CA PHE A 73 -4.76 -5.73 20.52
C PHE A 73 -4.23 -5.83 19.09
N GLU A 74 -4.47 -4.81 18.28
CA GLU A 74 -3.95 -4.74 16.91
C GLU A 74 -2.50 -4.29 16.84
N ARG A 75 -1.92 -3.87 17.98
CA ARG A 75 -0.51 -3.47 18.03
C ARG A 75 0.44 -4.66 18.05
N SER A 76 -0.06 -5.85 18.38
CA SER A 76 0.75 -7.05 18.49
C SER A 76 1.29 -7.51 17.14
N ALA A 77 2.62 -7.53 17.00
CA ALA A 77 3.26 -8.02 15.78
C ALA A 77 2.85 -9.47 15.47
N THR A 78 2.75 -10.30 16.50
CA THR A 78 2.31 -11.69 16.34
C THR A 78 0.90 -11.77 15.77
N ASN A 79 -0.01 -10.92 16.25
CA ASN A 79 -1.38 -10.90 15.74
C ASN A 79 -1.43 -10.41 14.29
N VAL A 80 -0.62 -9.41 13.94
CA VAL A 80 -0.54 -8.92 12.56
C VAL A 80 0.05 -10.00 11.64
N GLU A 81 1.10 -10.68 12.06
CA GLU A 81 1.69 -11.79 11.30
C GLU A 81 0.67 -12.89 11.03
N ARG A 82 -0.12 -13.24 12.05
CA ARG A 82 -1.17 -14.23 11.91
C ARG A 82 -2.21 -13.79 10.86
N ALA A 83 -2.65 -12.54 10.92
CA ALA A 83 -3.61 -12.00 9.97
C ALA A 83 -3.04 -12.01 8.53
N VAL A 84 -1.78 -11.64 8.38
CA VAL A 84 -1.10 -11.67 7.07
C VAL A 84 -1.12 -13.09 6.50
N ARG A 85 -0.85 -14.11 7.32
CA ARG A 85 -0.91 -15.52 6.88
C ARG A 85 -2.35 -15.94 6.56
N GLU A 86 -3.29 -15.63 7.45
CA GLU A 86 -4.70 -16.04 7.30
C GLU A 86 -5.34 -15.46 6.04
N HIS A 87 -4.97 -14.24 5.70
CA HIS A 87 -5.49 -13.56 4.52
C HIS A 87 -4.61 -13.73 3.28
N ALA A 88 -3.57 -14.57 3.37
CA ALA A 88 -2.66 -14.88 2.26
C ALA A 88 -2.06 -13.62 1.63
N ILE A 89 -1.66 -12.65 2.45
CA ILE A 89 -1.03 -11.42 1.97
C ILE A 89 0.44 -11.72 1.66
N GLU A 90 0.86 -11.45 0.43
CA GLU A 90 2.23 -11.68 -0.03
C GLU A 90 3.01 -10.39 -0.26
N TYR A 91 2.31 -9.26 -0.41
CA TYR A 91 2.97 -7.96 -0.57
C TYR A 91 3.53 -7.46 0.77
N PRO A 92 4.47 -6.50 0.74
CA PRO A 92 5.08 -5.98 1.96
C PRO A 92 4.05 -5.35 2.90
N VAL A 93 4.20 -5.62 4.19
CA VAL A 93 3.36 -5.03 5.24
C VAL A 93 4.28 -4.48 6.34
N GLY A 94 4.14 -3.21 6.64
CA GLY A 94 4.86 -2.57 7.74
C GLY A 94 3.91 -2.17 8.85
N LEU A 95 4.38 -2.22 10.10
CA LEU A 95 3.59 -1.86 11.27
C LEU A 95 3.81 -0.39 11.62
N ASP A 96 2.72 0.36 11.69
CA ASP A 96 2.69 1.80 11.95
C ASP A 96 2.09 2.04 13.35
N ASN A 97 2.66 1.38 14.36
CA ASN A 97 2.10 1.41 15.72
C ASN A 97 2.16 2.78 16.39
N ASP A 98 3.05 3.66 15.91
CA ASP A 98 3.19 5.02 16.44
C ASP A 98 2.40 6.05 15.64
N TYR A 99 1.62 5.62 14.64
CA TYR A 99 0.80 6.48 13.78
C TYR A 99 1.61 7.49 12.95
N ALA A 100 2.91 7.31 12.83
CA ALA A 100 3.77 8.26 12.10
C ALA A 100 3.38 8.38 10.63
N ALA A 101 3.19 7.25 9.94
CA ALA A 101 2.76 7.27 8.54
C ALA A 101 1.30 7.69 8.41
N TRP A 102 0.44 7.20 9.29
CA TRP A 102 -0.97 7.57 9.34
C TRP A 102 -1.15 9.09 9.37
N ASP A 103 -0.44 9.73 10.30
CA ASP A 103 -0.51 11.18 10.48
C ASP A 103 0.10 11.92 9.29
N ALA A 104 1.23 11.44 8.77
CA ALA A 104 1.90 12.07 7.63
C ALA A 104 1.01 12.09 6.37
N TYR A 105 0.20 11.04 6.17
CA TYR A 105 -0.74 10.95 5.06
C TYR A 105 -2.08 11.61 5.34
N GLY A 106 -2.29 12.13 6.53
CA GLY A 106 -3.54 12.79 6.92
C GLY A 106 -4.73 11.84 6.96
N ASN A 107 -4.49 10.56 7.26
CA ASN A 107 -5.55 9.56 7.27
C ASN A 107 -6.50 9.74 8.45
N ARG A 108 -7.76 9.32 8.26
CA ARG A 108 -8.80 9.40 9.29
C ARG A 108 -9.64 8.13 9.38
N TYR A 109 -9.61 7.28 8.33
CA TYR A 109 -10.47 6.11 8.23
C TYR A 109 -9.71 4.91 7.73
N TRP A 110 -10.14 3.70 8.15
CA TRP A 110 -9.65 2.43 7.66
C TRP A 110 -10.70 1.79 6.74
N PRO A 111 -10.34 1.25 5.58
CA PRO A 111 -9.05 1.43 4.91
C PRO A 111 -8.98 2.75 4.16
N THR A 112 -7.77 3.19 3.87
CA THR A 112 -7.52 4.30 2.95
C THR A 112 -6.44 3.88 1.97
N LEU A 113 -6.68 4.12 0.69
CA LEU A 113 -5.77 3.76 -0.39
C LEU A 113 -5.19 5.03 -1.01
N HIS A 114 -3.86 5.07 -1.15
CA HIS A 114 -3.17 6.16 -1.84
C HIS A 114 -2.39 5.57 -3.00
N LEU A 115 -2.72 5.97 -4.23
CA LEU A 115 -2.06 5.48 -5.42
C LEU A 115 -1.00 6.48 -5.87
N LEU A 116 0.24 6.00 -5.97
CA LEU A 116 1.41 6.79 -6.32
C LEU A 116 1.87 6.44 -7.73
N ASP A 117 2.26 7.45 -8.50
CA ASP A 117 2.89 7.21 -9.79
C ASP A 117 4.37 6.81 -9.62
N ARG A 118 5.05 6.58 -10.72
CA ARG A 118 6.44 6.11 -10.71
C ARG A 118 7.44 7.13 -10.14
N THR A 119 7.02 8.39 -10.03
CA THR A 119 7.85 9.45 -9.43
C THR A 119 7.56 9.65 -7.94
N GLY A 120 6.58 8.92 -7.40
CA GLY A 120 6.20 9.02 -5.99
C GLY A 120 5.17 10.09 -5.68
N GLU A 121 4.51 10.64 -6.72
CA GLU A 121 3.41 11.59 -6.51
C GLU A 121 2.11 10.88 -6.25
N VAL A 122 1.32 11.37 -5.29
CA VAL A 122 -0.02 10.85 -5.02
C VAL A 122 -0.96 11.33 -6.13
N ARG A 123 -1.55 10.38 -6.86
CA ARG A 123 -2.41 10.68 -8.00
C ARG A 123 -3.87 10.33 -7.77
N TYR A 124 -4.15 9.46 -6.82
CA TYR A 124 -5.50 9.00 -6.54
C TYR A 124 -5.58 8.55 -5.08
N THR A 125 -6.69 8.89 -4.41
CA THR A 125 -6.94 8.46 -3.03
C THR A 125 -8.37 7.94 -2.95
N HIS A 126 -8.54 6.79 -2.30
CA HIS A 126 -9.86 6.24 -2.02
C HIS A 126 -10.00 5.96 -0.54
N ILE A 127 -11.08 6.45 0.07
CA ILE A 127 -11.37 6.26 1.49
C ILE A 127 -12.51 5.23 1.61
N GLY A 128 -12.26 4.19 2.42
CA GLY A 128 -13.25 3.14 2.65
C GLY A 128 -13.14 1.99 1.66
N GLU A 129 -14.07 1.03 1.76
CA GLU A 129 -14.11 -0.10 0.84
C GLU A 129 -14.91 0.24 -0.42
N GLY A 130 -14.83 -0.62 -1.43
CA GLY A 130 -15.62 -0.48 -2.66
C GLY A 130 -14.89 0.27 -3.75
N ASP A 131 -15.62 0.62 -4.81
CA ASP A 131 -15.11 1.30 -6.00
C ASP A 131 -13.87 0.65 -6.61
N TYR A 132 -13.81 -0.68 -6.57
CA TYR A 132 -12.65 -1.44 -7.01
C TYR A 132 -12.34 -1.25 -8.49
N GLU A 133 -13.37 -1.15 -9.32
CA GLU A 133 -13.19 -0.89 -10.75
C GLU A 133 -12.53 0.46 -11.00
N ARG A 134 -12.93 1.47 -10.23
CA ARG A 134 -12.37 2.82 -10.35
C ARG A 134 -10.90 2.84 -9.92
N THR A 135 -10.58 2.16 -8.82
CA THR A 135 -9.20 2.05 -8.35
C THR A 135 -8.34 1.29 -9.36
N GLU A 136 -8.83 0.18 -9.89
CA GLU A 136 -8.09 -0.59 -10.89
C GLU A 136 -7.88 0.20 -12.18
N SER A 137 -8.88 0.97 -12.61
CA SER A 137 -8.74 1.86 -13.76
C SER A 137 -7.66 2.91 -13.54
N ALA A 138 -7.58 3.46 -12.35
CA ALA A 138 -6.54 4.43 -11.99
C ALA A 138 -5.15 3.78 -12.04
N ILE A 139 -5.01 2.54 -11.55
CA ILE A 139 -3.75 1.80 -11.63
C ILE A 139 -3.32 1.64 -13.09
N ARG A 140 -4.22 1.17 -13.95
CA ARG A 140 -3.92 0.98 -15.38
C ARG A 140 -3.53 2.29 -16.06
N ALA A 141 -4.23 3.37 -15.74
CA ALA A 141 -3.94 4.68 -16.32
C ALA A 141 -2.52 5.15 -15.98
N LEU A 142 -2.10 4.95 -14.73
CA LEU A 142 -0.74 5.34 -14.32
C LEU A 142 0.33 4.44 -14.94
N LEU A 143 0.05 3.16 -15.11
CA LEU A 143 0.97 2.26 -15.80
C LEU A 143 1.16 2.67 -17.25
N ASP A 144 0.09 3.00 -17.94
CA ASP A 144 0.12 3.44 -19.35
C ASP A 144 0.80 4.79 -19.50
N GLU A 145 0.53 5.74 -18.62
CA GLU A 145 1.14 7.07 -18.62
C GLU A 145 2.66 6.96 -18.47
N ALA A 146 3.13 6.13 -17.56
CA ALA A 146 4.55 5.93 -17.34
C ALA A 146 5.24 5.26 -18.52
N ASP A 147 4.57 4.29 -19.17
CA ASP A 147 5.11 3.64 -20.37
C ASP A 147 5.24 4.64 -21.52
N ALA A 148 4.25 5.51 -21.70
CA ALA A 148 4.31 6.58 -22.68
C ALA A 148 5.47 7.54 -22.38
N GLY A 149 5.67 7.89 -21.10
CA GLY A 149 6.78 8.72 -20.66
C GLY A 149 8.13 8.09 -20.93
N ARG A 150 8.27 6.79 -20.70
CA ARG A 150 9.50 6.05 -21.01
C ARG A 150 9.80 6.05 -22.51
N SER A 151 8.79 5.80 -23.33
CA SER A 151 8.95 5.81 -24.77
C SER A 151 9.43 7.17 -25.26
N ALA A 152 8.88 8.25 -24.73
CA ALA A 152 9.33 9.60 -25.05
C ALA A 152 10.76 9.85 -24.58
N GLY A 153 11.13 9.34 -23.41
CA GLY A 153 12.48 9.50 -22.87
C GLY A 153 13.58 8.75 -23.60
N ARG A 154 13.23 7.80 -24.45
CA ARG A 154 14.19 7.01 -25.22
C ARG A 154 14.58 7.61 -26.57
N ARG A 155 13.97 8.70 -26.94
CA ARG A 155 14.24 9.36 -28.20
C ARG A 155 15.57 10.11 -28.23
#